data_d61768b1c9589fbbc87728a023381071
#
_entry.id   d61768b1c9589fbbc87728a023381071
#
_cell.length_a   1.000
_cell.length_b   1.000
_cell.length_c   1.000
_cell.angle_alpha   90.00
_cell.angle_beta   90.00
_cell.angle_gamma   90.00
#
_symmetry.space_group_name_H-M   'P 1'
#
loop_
_entity.id
_entity.type
_entity.pdbx_description
1 polymer ?
#
loop_
_entity_poly.entity_id
_entity_poly.type
_entity_poly.pdbx_seq_one_letter_code
_entity_poly.pdbx_strand_id
1 'polypeptide(L)'
;METNAQLLKHIELLIGSIGVMLSLFFATFLIITRRTQPKANAFLTIYLFAFSLRIGKSLFFNYFPIDPVIRNIFLGVLLTIGPSVWFYTNYLSKPDVHYNRSKILIHYVPALLAVLFCWAIPNNRSLTAQFYYTSLILHMFIYTLSSLVWLSKQPEDLLIKESVKKFQ
;
A
#
# COMPACT_ATOMS: atom_id res chain seq x y z
N MET A 1 -5.58 -35.31 10.24
CA MET A 1 -4.75 -34.09 10.27
C MET A 1 -4.79 -33.32 8.94
N GLU A 2 -4.80 -33.98 7.78
CA GLU A 2 -4.86 -33.32 6.45
C GLU A 2 -6.13 -32.52 6.23
N THR A 3 -7.29 -32.99 6.69
CA THR A 3 -8.58 -32.29 6.57
C THR A 3 -8.61 -30.91 7.25
N ASN A 4 -7.98 -30.75 8.41
CA ASN A 4 -7.94 -29.46 9.11
C ASN A 4 -7.02 -28.44 8.41
N ALA A 5 -5.92 -28.92 7.82
CA ALA A 5 -5.00 -28.06 7.07
C ALA A 5 -5.63 -27.55 5.75
N GLN A 6 -6.41 -28.39 5.08
CA GLN A 6 -7.16 -27.99 3.88
C GLN A 6 -8.28 -27.00 4.22
N LEU A 7 -9.01 -27.24 5.31
CA LEU A 7 -10.06 -26.32 5.79
C LEU A 7 -9.48 -24.93 6.08
N LEU A 8 -8.35 -24.86 6.78
CA LEU A 8 -7.66 -23.59 7.05
C LEU A 8 -7.28 -22.84 5.77
N LYS A 9 -6.73 -23.53 4.76
CA LYS A 9 -6.41 -22.93 3.47
C LYS A 9 -7.63 -22.35 2.76
N HIS A 10 -8.78 -23.05 2.81
CA HIS A 10 -10.02 -22.53 2.22
C HIS A 10 -10.56 -21.32 2.96
N ILE A 11 -10.46 -21.29 4.30
CA ILE A 11 -10.85 -20.13 5.10
C ILE A 11 -9.93 -18.92 4.79
N GLU A 12 -8.63 -19.12 4.72
CA GLU A 12 -7.66 -18.06 4.32
C GLU A 12 -7.98 -17.53 2.92
N LEU A 13 -8.28 -18.42 1.96
CA LEU A 13 -8.65 -18.02 0.61
C LEU A 13 -9.93 -17.16 0.62
N LEU A 14 -10.94 -17.58 1.34
CA LEU A 14 -12.23 -16.89 1.41
C LEU A 14 -12.08 -15.50 2.03
N ILE A 15 -11.44 -15.40 3.20
CA ILE A 15 -11.21 -14.13 3.89
C ILE A 15 -10.34 -13.19 3.04
N GLY A 16 -9.25 -13.73 2.48
CA GLY A 16 -8.35 -12.94 1.65
C GLY A 16 -9.01 -12.47 0.35
N SER A 17 -9.84 -13.30 -0.29
CA SER A 17 -10.58 -12.91 -1.50
C SER A 17 -11.58 -11.79 -1.22
N ILE A 18 -12.29 -11.83 -0.09
CA ILE A 18 -13.17 -10.73 0.36
C ILE A 18 -12.35 -9.46 0.56
N GLY A 19 -11.19 -9.54 1.21
CA GLY A 19 -10.30 -8.40 1.42
C GLY A 19 -9.82 -7.77 0.11
N VAL A 20 -9.44 -8.59 -0.88
CA VAL A 20 -9.05 -8.12 -2.22
C VAL A 20 -10.22 -7.44 -2.92
N MET A 21 -11.40 -8.07 -2.93
CA MET A 21 -12.60 -7.51 -3.56
C MET A 21 -13.00 -6.17 -2.94
N LEU A 22 -13.04 -6.07 -1.62
CA LEU A 22 -13.35 -4.83 -0.91
C LEU A 22 -12.32 -3.74 -1.22
N SER A 23 -11.03 -4.05 -1.21
CA SER A 23 -9.97 -3.09 -1.54
C SER A 23 -10.09 -2.56 -2.97
N LEU A 24 -10.37 -3.43 -3.95
CA LEU A 24 -10.59 -3.05 -5.34
C LEU A 24 -11.87 -2.24 -5.51
N PHE A 25 -12.95 -2.63 -4.82
CA PHE A 25 -14.21 -1.89 -4.83
C PHE A 25 -14.02 -0.46 -4.32
N PHE A 26 -13.39 -0.30 -3.15
CA PHE A 26 -13.11 1.03 -2.60
C PHE A 26 -12.16 1.83 -3.46
N ALA A 27 -11.11 1.21 -4.03
CA ALA A 27 -10.20 1.88 -4.96
C ALA A 27 -10.96 2.43 -6.18
N THR A 28 -11.84 1.61 -6.78
CA THR A 28 -12.67 2.02 -7.92
C THR A 28 -13.66 3.11 -7.54
N PHE A 29 -14.32 2.97 -6.38
CA PHE A 29 -15.24 3.97 -5.86
C PHE A 29 -14.56 5.32 -5.68
N LEU A 30 -13.35 5.36 -5.12
CA LEU A 30 -12.58 6.58 -4.91
C LEU A 30 -12.16 7.24 -6.24
N ILE A 31 -11.90 6.44 -7.28
CA ILE A 31 -11.61 6.97 -8.64
C ILE A 31 -12.83 7.67 -9.22
N ILE A 32 -14.01 7.08 -9.04
CA ILE A 32 -15.27 7.62 -9.58
C ILE A 32 -15.70 8.86 -8.78
N THR A 33 -15.57 8.83 -7.45
CA THR A 33 -16.09 9.85 -6.53
C THR A 33 -15.06 10.94 -6.20
N ARG A 34 -14.27 11.38 -7.16
CA ARG A 34 -13.14 12.33 -6.97
C ARG A 34 -13.51 13.73 -6.46
N ARG A 35 -14.78 14.03 -6.14
CA ARG A 35 -15.28 15.40 -5.96
C ARG A 35 -14.72 16.15 -4.75
N THR A 36 -14.50 15.51 -3.60
CA THR A 36 -14.20 16.21 -2.34
C THR A 36 -12.70 16.42 -2.07
N GLN A 37 -11.86 15.45 -2.34
CA GLN A 37 -10.39 15.52 -2.10
C GLN A 37 -9.63 14.72 -3.15
N PRO A 38 -9.51 15.20 -4.38
CA PRO A 38 -9.00 14.39 -5.49
C PRO A 38 -7.55 13.89 -5.29
N LYS A 39 -6.70 14.70 -4.63
CA LYS A 39 -5.30 14.34 -4.38
C LYS A 39 -5.18 13.25 -3.30
N ALA A 40 -5.85 13.42 -2.16
CA ALA A 40 -5.87 12.41 -1.10
C ALA A 40 -6.44 11.09 -1.62
N ASN A 41 -7.59 11.14 -2.29
CA ASN A 41 -8.24 9.96 -2.85
C ASN A 41 -7.35 9.22 -3.87
N ALA A 42 -6.55 9.93 -4.66
CA ALA A 42 -5.60 9.29 -5.58
C ALA A 42 -4.55 8.45 -4.84
N PHE A 43 -3.97 8.97 -3.75
CA PHE A 43 -2.99 8.22 -2.97
C PHE A 43 -3.61 7.07 -2.19
N LEU A 44 -4.83 7.25 -1.66
CA LEU A 44 -5.57 6.16 -1.03
C LEU A 44 -5.91 5.05 -2.04
N THR A 45 -6.23 5.41 -3.28
CA THR A 45 -6.45 4.44 -4.37
C THR A 45 -5.18 3.63 -4.66
N ILE A 46 -4.01 4.28 -4.77
CA ILE A 46 -2.73 3.60 -4.98
C ILE A 46 -2.45 2.64 -3.82
N TYR A 47 -2.66 3.08 -2.58
CA TYR A 47 -2.52 2.25 -1.38
C TYR A 47 -3.41 1.00 -1.43
N LEU A 48 -4.71 1.18 -1.66
CA LEU A 48 -5.67 0.08 -1.70
C LEU A 48 -5.36 -0.91 -2.83
N PHE A 49 -4.97 -0.41 -4.00
CA PHE A 49 -4.57 -1.24 -5.13
C PHE A 49 -3.31 -2.05 -4.83
N ALA A 50 -2.26 -1.43 -4.30
CA ALA A 50 -1.03 -2.12 -3.92
C ALA A 50 -1.27 -3.17 -2.83
N PHE A 51 -2.14 -2.86 -1.87
CA PHE A 51 -2.53 -3.77 -0.78
C PHE A 51 -3.33 -4.98 -1.31
N SER A 52 -4.29 -4.74 -2.23
CA SER A 52 -5.04 -5.83 -2.86
C SER A 52 -4.13 -6.76 -3.68
N LEU A 53 -3.17 -6.21 -4.42
CA LEU A 53 -2.17 -7.00 -5.14
C LEU A 53 -1.32 -7.85 -4.18
N ARG A 54 -0.96 -7.30 -3.02
CA ARG A 54 -0.18 -8.04 -2.00
C ARG A 54 -0.93 -9.23 -1.46
N ILE A 55 -2.21 -9.04 -1.08
CA ILE A 55 -3.05 -10.13 -0.56
C ILE A 55 -3.31 -11.14 -1.68
N GLY A 56 -3.75 -10.67 -2.85
CA GLY A 56 -4.05 -11.50 -4.01
C GLY A 56 -2.87 -12.39 -4.40
N LYS A 57 -1.65 -11.83 -4.44
CA LYS A 57 -0.44 -12.62 -4.68
C LYS A 57 -0.28 -13.74 -3.66
N SER A 58 -0.48 -13.47 -2.37
CA SER A 58 -0.32 -14.48 -1.32
C SER A 58 -1.32 -15.62 -1.46
N LEU A 59 -2.57 -15.30 -1.81
CA LEU A 59 -3.59 -16.29 -2.09
C LEU A 59 -3.24 -17.15 -3.31
N PHE A 60 -2.81 -16.50 -4.40
CA PHE A 60 -2.43 -17.19 -5.62
C PHE A 60 -1.25 -18.13 -5.41
N PHE A 61 -0.24 -17.69 -4.64
CA PHE A 61 0.96 -18.48 -4.35
C PHE A 61 0.68 -19.78 -3.58
N ASN A 62 -0.40 -19.80 -2.79
CA ASN A 62 -0.78 -21.02 -2.06
C ASN A 62 -1.34 -22.12 -2.96
N TYR A 63 -1.81 -21.77 -4.17
CA TYR A 63 -2.45 -22.70 -5.10
C TYR A 63 -1.64 -22.92 -6.39
N PHE A 64 -0.86 -21.91 -6.80
CA PHE A 64 -0.13 -21.97 -8.08
C PHE A 64 1.34 -21.57 -7.86
N PRO A 65 2.29 -22.31 -8.47
CA PRO A 65 3.68 -21.88 -8.49
C PRO A 65 3.80 -20.60 -9.31
N ILE A 66 4.26 -19.53 -8.68
CA ILE A 66 4.51 -18.23 -9.33
C ILE A 66 5.99 -18.11 -9.63
N ASP A 67 6.31 -17.66 -10.84
CA ASP A 67 7.67 -17.33 -11.25
C ASP A 67 8.33 -16.36 -10.25
N PRO A 68 9.59 -16.58 -9.85
CA PRO A 68 10.31 -15.72 -8.92
C PRO A 68 10.35 -14.26 -9.37
N VAL A 69 10.47 -13.97 -10.66
CA VAL A 69 10.50 -12.61 -11.20
C VAL A 69 9.16 -11.91 -10.97
N ILE A 70 8.05 -12.58 -11.27
CA ILE A 70 6.70 -12.06 -11.02
C ILE A 70 6.51 -11.78 -9.53
N ARG A 71 6.96 -12.68 -8.66
CA ARG A 71 6.93 -12.49 -7.21
C ARG A 71 7.66 -11.21 -6.78
N ASN A 72 8.81 -10.93 -7.38
CA ASN A 72 9.63 -9.76 -7.08
C ASN A 72 8.97 -8.46 -7.58
N ILE A 73 8.26 -8.48 -8.71
CA ILE A 73 7.46 -7.33 -9.17
C ILE A 73 6.43 -6.95 -8.09
N PHE A 74 5.69 -7.91 -7.57
CA PHE A 74 4.72 -7.67 -6.50
C PHE A 74 5.37 -7.12 -5.22
N LEU A 75 6.60 -7.55 -4.90
CA LEU A 75 7.36 -6.98 -3.78
C LEU A 75 7.76 -5.53 -4.05
N GLY A 76 8.16 -5.20 -5.27
CA GLY A 76 8.43 -3.82 -5.68
C GLY A 76 7.21 -2.91 -5.53
N VAL A 77 6.03 -3.40 -5.92
CA VAL A 77 4.76 -2.66 -5.76
C VAL A 77 4.46 -2.35 -4.28
N LEU A 78 4.86 -3.20 -3.34
CA LEU A 78 4.68 -2.93 -1.91
C LEU A 78 5.38 -1.65 -1.43
N LEU A 79 6.49 -1.26 -2.06
CA LEU A 79 7.19 -0.02 -1.73
C LEU A 79 6.37 1.23 -2.03
N THR A 80 5.30 1.13 -2.81
CA THR A 80 4.38 2.26 -3.05
C THR A 80 3.46 2.53 -1.86
N ILE A 81 3.25 1.55 -0.98
CA ILE A 81 2.33 1.66 0.16
C ILE A 81 2.75 2.76 1.11
N GLY A 82 4.03 2.78 1.52
CA GLY A 82 4.57 3.77 2.45
C GLY A 82 4.35 5.22 1.97
N PRO A 83 4.90 5.60 0.81
CA PRO A 83 4.68 6.93 0.25
C PRO A 83 3.20 7.28 0.07
N SER A 84 2.37 6.32 -0.33
CA SER A 84 0.94 6.55 -0.53
C SER A 84 0.24 6.92 0.78
N VAL A 85 0.53 6.23 1.88
CA VAL A 85 0.01 6.57 3.22
C VAL A 85 0.48 7.97 3.63
N TRP A 86 1.77 8.28 3.45
CA TRP A 86 2.34 9.58 3.77
C TRP A 86 1.65 10.73 3.02
N PHE A 87 1.52 10.64 1.70
CA PHE A 87 0.88 11.69 0.91
C PHE A 87 -0.62 11.75 1.18
N TYR A 88 -1.29 10.61 1.38
CA TYR A 88 -2.69 10.59 1.78
C TYR A 88 -2.93 11.38 3.05
N THR A 89 -2.18 11.08 4.13
CA THR A 89 -2.34 11.76 5.42
C THR A 89 -2.01 13.25 5.34
N ASN A 90 -1.00 13.63 4.55
CA ASN A 90 -0.65 15.04 4.35
C ASN A 90 -1.75 15.82 3.61
N TYR A 91 -2.28 15.27 2.50
CA TYR A 91 -3.35 15.93 1.75
C TYR A 91 -4.69 15.90 2.48
N LEU A 92 -4.92 14.90 3.34
CA LEU A 92 -6.10 14.85 4.19
C LEU A 92 -6.07 15.95 5.26
N SER A 93 -4.90 16.14 5.90
CA SER A 93 -4.72 17.13 6.98
C SER A 93 -4.57 18.55 6.44
N LYS A 94 -4.02 18.74 5.25
CA LYS A 94 -3.79 20.05 4.62
C LYS A 94 -4.08 19.99 3.13
N PRO A 95 -5.34 20.15 2.70
CA PRO A 95 -5.74 20.04 1.28
C PRO A 95 -5.06 21.04 0.36
N ASP A 96 -4.68 22.21 0.89
CA ASP A 96 -4.05 23.31 0.15
C ASP A 96 -2.54 23.12 -0.07
N VAL A 97 -1.95 22.08 0.51
CA VAL A 97 -0.52 21.80 0.31
C VAL A 97 -0.27 21.44 -1.16
N HIS A 98 0.71 22.11 -1.74
CA HIS A 98 1.17 21.84 -3.10
C HIS A 98 2.56 21.19 -3.06
N TYR A 99 2.61 19.89 -3.30
CA TYR A 99 3.88 19.22 -3.55
C TYR A 99 4.21 19.28 -5.04
N ASN A 100 5.47 19.62 -5.35
CA ASN A 100 5.97 19.52 -6.71
C ASN A 100 5.94 18.04 -7.14
N ARG A 101 5.55 17.79 -8.40
CA ARG A 101 5.50 16.43 -8.98
C ARG A 101 6.81 15.66 -8.80
N SER A 102 7.96 16.33 -8.98
CA SER A 102 9.28 15.73 -8.78
C SER A 102 9.50 15.26 -7.34
N LYS A 103 9.03 16.03 -6.35
CA LYS A 103 9.11 15.63 -4.93
C LYS A 103 8.25 14.39 -4.64
N ILE A 104 7.08 14.30 -5.24
CA ILE A 104 6.22 13.11 -5.10
C ILE A 104 6.91 11.91 -5.75
N LEU A 105 7.38 12.05 -6.98
CA LEU A 105 7.98 10.95 -7.76
C LEU A 105 9.21 10.37 -7.07
N ILE A 106 10.05 11.17 -6.42
CA ILE A 106 11.26 10.69 -5.75
C ILE A 106 10.96 9.65 -4.66
N HIS A 107 9.81 9.76 -3.99
CA HIS A 107 9.38 8.80 -2.98
C HIS A 107 8.95 7.44 -3.58
N TYR A 108 8.61 7.41 -4.87
CA TYR A 108 8.26 6.18 -5.59
C TYR A 108 9.45 5.57 -6.36
N VAL A 109 10.59 6.26 -6.42
CA VAL A 109 11.81 5.74 -7.07
C VAL A 109 12.22 4.36 -6.54
N PRO A 110 12.22 4.08 -5.22
CA PRO A 110 12.56 2.74 -4.72
C PRO A 110 11.64 1.64 -5.28
N ALA A 111 10.34 1.92 -5.39
CA ALA A 111 9.38 1.00 -5.97
C ALA A 111 9.66 0.75 -7.46
N LEU A 112 9.92 1.82 -8.22
CA LEU A 112 10.26 1.74 -9.63
C LEU A 112 11.53 0.93 -9.86
N LEU A 113 12.59 1.21 -9.09
CA LEU A 113 13.85 0.46 -9.18
C LEU A 113 13.67 -1.02 -8.83
N ALA A 114 12.90 -1.32 -7.78
CA ALA A 114 12.62 -2.71 -7.40
C ALA A 114 11.84 -3.48 -8.46
N VAL A 115 10.94 -2.82 -9.19
CA VAL A 115 10.21 -3.43 -10.32
C VAL A 115 11.12 -3.58 -11.54
N LEU A 116 11.92 -2.56 -11.89
CA LEU A 116 12.83 -2.60 -13.03
C LEU A 116 13.94 -3.65 -12.87
N PHE A 117 14.44 -3.82 -11.66
CA PHE A 117 15.50 -4.78 -11.33
C PHE A 117 14.98 -6.04 -10.63
N CYS A 118 13.71 -6.39 -10.84
CA CYS A 118 13.06 -7.53 -10.20
C CYS A 118 13.77 -8.88 -10.44
N TRP A 119 14.46 -9.05 -11.55
CA TRP A 119 15.24 -10.23 -11.90
C TRP A 119 16.53 -10.36 -11.08
N ALA A 120 17.10 -9.26 -10.60
CA ALA A 120 18.32 -9.23 -9.79
C ALA A 120 18.05 -9.50 -8.29
N ILE A 121 16.79 -9.44 -7.86
CA ILE A 121 16.41 -9.66 -6.46
C ILE A 121 16.53 -11.16 -6.13
N PRO A 122 17.33 -11.53 -5.12
CA PRO A 122 17.51 -12.94 -4.77
C PRO A 122 16.25 -13.56 -4.20
N ASN A 123 15.93 -14.78 -4.65
CA ASN A 123 14.75 -15.55 -4.25
C ASN A 123 15.07 -16.74 -3.32
N ASN A 124 16.27 -16.79 -2.81
CA ASN A 124 16.76 -17.82 -1.90
C ASN A 124 16.73 -17.31 -0.44
N ARG A 125 17.09 -18.18 0.50
CA ARG A 125 17.23 -17.84 1.93
C ARG A 125 18.60 -17.21 2.25
N SER A 126 19.26 -16.55 1.28
CA SER A 126 20.54 -15.90 1.48
C SER A 126 20.40 -14.68 2.39
N LEU A 127 21.50 -14.26 3.00
CA LEU A 127 21.56 -13.02 3.79
C LEU A 127 21.11 -11.81 2.96
N THR A 128 21.50 -11.75 1.69
CA THR A 128 21.09 -10.69 0.76
C THR A 128 19.57 -10.61 0.61
N ALA A 129 18.90 -11.76 0.48
CA ALA A 129 17.44 -11.81 0.41
C ALA A 129 16.80 -11.31 1.72
N GLN A 130 17.35 -11.71 2.88
CA GLN A 130 16.86 -11.28 4.18
C GLN A 130 17.00 -9.77 4.36
N PHE A 131 18.15 -9.19 4.02
CA PHE A 131 18.37 -7.73 4.04
C PHE A 131 17.38 -7.00 3.13
N TYR A 132 17.13 -7.52 1.93
CA TYR A 132 16.16 -6.93 1.02
C TYR A 132 14.74 -6.91 1.64
N TYR A 133 14.27 -8.05 2.14
CA TYR A 133 12.94 -8.11 2.77
C TYR A 133 12.83 -7.24 4.02
N THR A 134 13.88 -7.20 4.85
CA THR A 134 13.92 -6.35 6.03
C THR A 134 13.87 -4.86 5.63
N SER A 135 14.59 -4.47 4.57
CA SER A 135 14.57 -3.08 4.08
C SER A 135 13.20 -2.66 3.56
N LEU A 136 12.44 -3.57 2.93
CA LEU A 136 11.06 -3.31 2.52
C LEU A 136 10.15 -3.01 3.73
N ILE A 137 10.24 -3.84 4.77
CA ILE A 137 9.45 -3.66 6.00
C ILE A 137 9.84 -2.36 6.69
N LEU A 138 11.14 -2.09 6.81
CA LEU A 138 11.65 -0.88 7.42
C LEU A 138 11.20 0.38 6.66
N HIS A 139 11.23 0.36 5.33
CA HIS A 139 10.73 1.44 4.50
C HIS A 139 9.25 1.73 4.78
N MET A 140 8.39 0.73 4.79
CA MET A 140 6.98 0.89 5.12
C MET A 140 6.78 1.44 6.55
N PHE A 141 7.54 0.92 7.51
CA PHE A 141 7.48 1.34 8.91
C PHE A 141 7.89 2.82 9.09
N ILE A 142 8.96 3.27 8.44
CA ILE A 142 9.41 4.67 8.48
C ILE A 142 8.31 5.62 7.97
N TYR A 143 7.67 5.30 6.84
CA TYR A 143 6.58 6.13 6.30
C TYR A 143 5.36 6.14 7.20
N THR A 144 4.99 4.99 7.77
CA THR A 144 3.85 4.89 8.68
C THR A 144 4.09 5.71 9.95
N LEU A 145 5.27 5.55 10.56
CA LEU A 145 5.68 6.37 11.71
C LEU A 145 5.69 7.86 11.39
N SER A 146 6.28 8.24 10.26
CA SER A 146 6.30 9.64 9.81
C SER A 146 4.88 10.20 9.66
N SER A 147 3.96 9.39 9.13
CA SER A 147 2.54 9.77 8.97
C SER A 147 1.86 9.97 10.34
N LEU A 148 2.10 9.08 11.29
CA LEU A 148 1.57 9.19 12.65
C LEU A 148 2.13 10.42 13.38
N VAL A 149 3.44 10.65 13.32
CA VAL A 149 4.09 11.84 13.90
C VAL A 149 3.59 13.12 13.25
N TRP A 150 3.32 13.10 11.95
CA TRP A 150 2.73 14.24 11.26
C TRP A 150 1.32 14.52 11.78
N LEU A 151 0.47 13.52 11.86
CA LEU A 151 -0.91 13.66 12.36
C LEU A 151 -0.95 14.16 13.81
N SER A 152 -0.08 13.64 14.70
CA SER A 152 -0.03 14.05 16.11
C SER A 152 0.38 15.52 16.30
N LYS A 153 1.05 16.11 15.32
CA LYS A 153 1.44 17.53 15.34
C LYS A 153 0.40 18.47 14.77
N GLN A 154 -0.70 17.94 14.20
CA GLN A 154 -1.77 18.79 13.68
C GLN A 154 -2.67 19.24 14.85
N PRO A 155 -3.01 20.54 14.96
CA PRO A 155 -3.94 21.03 15.97
C PRO A 155 -5.32 20.38 15.75
N GLU A 156 -5.96 19.96 16.84
CA GLU A 156 -7.27 19.27 16.82
C GLU A 156 -8.36 20.11 16.12
N ASP A 157 -8.28 21.43 16.22
CA ASP A 157 -9.21 22.38 15.59
C ASP A 157 -9.26 22.26 14.05
N LEU A 158 -8.17 21.85 13.39
CA LEU A 158 -8.14 21.67 11.94
C LEU A 158 -8.92 20.43 11.51
N LEU A 159 -8.83 19.36 12.29
CA LEU A 159 -9.53 18.10 12.02
C LEU A 159 -11.04 18.23 12.22
N ILE A 160 -11.45 19.02 13.22
CA ILE A 160 -12.86 19.27 13.55
C ILE A 160 -13.49 20.29 12.58
N LYS A 161 -12.80 21.39 12.24
CA LYS A 161 -13.33 22.40 11.32
C LYS A 161 -13.61 21.89 9.92
N GLU A 162 -12.79 20.99 9.39
CA GLU A 162 -13.04 20.39 8.07
C GLU A 162 -14.21 19.39 8.09
N SER A 163 -14.39 18.66 9.18
CA SER A 163 -15.54 17.77 9.31
C SER A 163 -16.85 18.56 9.38
N VAL A 164 -16.90 19.67 10.10
CA VAL A 164 -18.10 20.51 10.23
C VAL A 164 -18.44 21.25 8.93
N LYS A 165 -17.45 21.77 8.18
CA LYS A 165 -17.67 22.42 6.87
C LYS A 165 -18.24 21.49 5.79
N LYS A 166 -18.12 20.19 5.95
CA LYS A 166 -18.66 19.20 4.98
C LYS A 166 -20.12 18.84 5.21
N PHE A 167 -20.68 19.22 6.34
CA PHE A 167 -22.08 18.98 6.70
C PHE A 167 -22.98 20.22 6.58
N GLN A 168 -22.42 21.37 6.18
CA GLN A 168 -23.16 22.57 5.79
C GLN A 168 -23.11 22.75 4.27
#